data_6a9b74704b733fee4224a760d45e93fe
#
_entry.id   6a9b74704b733fee4224a760d45e93fe
#
_cell.length_a   1.000
_cell.length_b   1.000
_cell.length_c   1.000
_cell.angle_alpha   90.00
_cell.angle_beta   90.00
_cell.angle_gamma   90.00
#
_symmetry.space_group_name_H-M   'P 1'
#
loop_
_entity.id
_entity.type
_entity.pdbx_description
1 polymer ?
#
loop_
_entity_poly.entity_id
_entity_poly.type
_entity_poly.pdbx_seq_one_letter_code
_entity_poly.pdbx_strand_id
1 'polypeptide(L)' 'MKLTFEQAMARLEEISNTLSSGAVSIDESLELYAEGTKLIKFCSEKLNAVTLKIEEIDSELYEGV' A
#
# COMPACT_ATOMS: atom_id res chain seq x y z
N MET A 1 16.89 0.43 1.68
CA MET A 1 16.04 0.33 2.87
C MET A 1 14.97 -0.73 2.64
N LYS A 2 14.92 -1.72 3.52
CA LYS A 2 13.94 -2.80 3.38
C LYS A 2 12.69 -2.44 4.17
N LEU A 3 11.63 -2.11 3.46
CA LEU A 3 10.35 -1.78 4.05
C LEU A 3 9.41 -2.98 3.90
N THR A 4 8.81 -3.42 5.00
CA THR A 4 7.82 -4.49 4.94
C THR A 4 6.46 -3.89 4.55
N PHE A 5 5.55 -4.74 4.07
CA PHE A 5 4.19 -4.33 3.78
C PHE A 5 3.52 -3.70 5.01
N GLU A 6 3.71 -4.31 6.17
CA GLU A 6 3.13 -3.79 7.41
C GLU A 6 3.67 -2.42 7.78
N GLN A 7 4.97 -2.22 7.61
CA GLN A 7 5.59 -0.91 7.85
C GLN A 7 5.07 0.13 6.88
N ALA A 8 4.93 -0.24 5.61
CA ALA A 8 4.40 0.67 4.59
C ALA A 8 2.96 1.08 4.90
N MET A 9 2.14 0.13 5.33
CA MET A 9 0.75 0.42 5.70
C MET A 9 0.67 1.32 6.94
N ALA A 10 1.52 1.06 7.93
CA ALA A 10 1.58 1.91 9.13
C ALA A 10 1.97 3.34 8.77
N ARG A 11 2.94 3.50 7.88
CA ARG A 11 3.36 4.83 7.43
C ARG A 11 2.26 5.53 6.64
N LEU A 12 1.54 4.81 5.78
CA LEU A 12 0.41 5.37 5.05
C LEU A 12 -0.68 5.86 6.00
N GLU A 13 -0.93 5.11 7.06
CA GLU A 13 -1.91 5.52 8.06
C GLU A 13 -1.48 6.81 8.76
N GLU A 14 -0.20 6.93 9.14
CA GLU A 14 0.34 8.17 9.70
C GLU A 14 0.17 9.34 8.74
N ILE A 15 0.50 9.15 7.47
CA ILE A 15 0.39 10.18 6.45
C ILE A 15 -1.07 10.61 6.30
N SER A 16 -1.98 9.65 6.22
CA SER A 16 -3.41 9.92 6.10
C SER A 16 -3.92 10.73 7.28
N ASN A 17 -3.54 10.34 8.49
CA ASN A 17 -3.95 11.05 9.70
C ASN A 17 -3.40 12.47 9.73
N THR A 18 -2.14 12.64 9.34
CA THR A 18 -1.50 13.96 9.31
C THR A 18 -2.17 14.89 8.30
N LEU A 19 -2.46 14.37 7.10
CA LEU A 19 -3.15 15.15 6.07
C LEU A 19 -4.57 15.50 6.48
N SER A 20 -5.27 14.57 7.13
CA SER A 20 -6.64 14.79 7.59
C SER A 20 -6.72 15.80 8.72
N SER A 21 -5.66 15.97 9.50
CA SER A 21 -5.65 16.91 10.61
C SER A 21 -5.72 18.39 10.15
N GLY A 22 -5.29 18.65 8.91
CA GLY A 22 -5.27 19.99 8.36
C GLY A 22 -4.21 20.91 8.99
N ALA A 23 -3.32 20.33 9.81
CA ALA A 23 -2.32 21.11 10.56
C ALA A 23 -0.97 21.20 9.83
N VAL A 24 -0.92 20.84 8.55
CA VAL A 24 0.32 20.85 7.76
C VAL A 24 0.26 21.93 6.68
N SER A 25 1.43 22.46 6.33
CA SER A 25 1.54 23.43 5.25
C SER A 25 1.30 22.72 3.91
N ILE A 26 1.11 23.53 2.86
CA ILE A 26 0.94 23.00 1.50
C ILE A 26 2.20 22.24 1.08
N ASP A 27 3.39 22.78 1.38
CA ASP A 27 4.65 22.13 1.04
C ASP A 27 4.78 20.78 1.71
N GLU A 28 4.46 20.70 3.00
CA GLU A 28 4.49 19.44 3.74
C GLU A 28 3.45 18.46 3.20
N SER A 29 2.27 18.94 2.85
CA SER A 29 1.23 18.11 2.25
C SER A 29 1.69 17.47 0.95
N LEU A 30 2.36 18.25 0.10
CA LEU A 30 2.89 17.73 -1.17
C LEU A 30 3.97 16.67 -0.94
N GLU A 31 4.85 16.89 0.04
CA GLU A 31 5.88 15.90 0.38
C GLU A 31 5.27 14.61 0.91
N LEU A 32 4.29 14.73 1.79
CA LEU A 32 3.59 13.56 2.34
C LEU A 32 2.82 12.83 1.25
N TYR A 33 2.19 13.56 0.35
CA TYR A 33 1.47 12.96 -0.78
C TYR A 33 2.43 12.18 -1.68
N ALA A 34 3.59 12.74 -1.98
CA ALA A 34 4.60 12.07 -2.80
C ALA A 34 5.09 10.80 -2.12
N GLU A 35 5.35 10.85 -0.82
CA GLU A 35 5.75 9.66 -0.06
C GLU A 35 4.63 8.63 -0.06
N GLY A 36 3.39 9.06 0.18
CA GLY A 36 2.22 8.19 0.18
C GLY A 36 2.03 7.47 -1.14
N THR A 37 2.22 8.17 -2.25
CA THR A 37 2.10 7.58 -3.58
C THR A 37 3.11 6.46 -3.79
N LYS A 38 4.36 6.64 -3.34
CA LYS A 38 5.39 5.61 -3.42
C LYS A 38 5.03 4.40 -2.57
N LEU A 39 4.50 4.64 -1.38
CA LEU A 39 4.08 3.56 -0.47
C LEU A 39 2.89 2.80 -1.04
N ILE A 40 1.93 3.50 -1.64
CA ILE A 40 0.78 2.87 -2.28
C ILE A 40 1.24 1.96 -3.42
N LYS A 41 2.18 2.43 -4.23
CA LYS A 41 2.74 1.63 -5.32
C LYS A 41 3.41 0.36 -4.77
N PHE A 42 4.21 0.50 -3.72
CA PHE A 42 4.85 -0.63 -3.06
C PHE A 42 3.81 -1.64 -2.55
N CYS A 43 2.78 -1.16 -1.87
CA CYS A 43 1.73 -2.01 -1.33
C CYS A 43 0.92 -2.70 -2.44
N SER A 44 0.63 -1.99 -3.53
CA SER A 44 -0.09 -2.55 -4.68
C SER A 44 0.69 -3.68 -5.33
N GLU A 45 2.01 -3.52 -5.47
CA GLU A 45 2.85 -4.57 -6.03
C GLU A 45 2.83 -5.82 -5.15
N LYS A 46 2.88 -5.64 -3.83
CA LYS A 46 2.81 -6.77 -2.90
C LYS A 46 1.44 -7.45 -2.94
N LEU A 47 0.37 -6.68 -2.98
CA LEU A 47 -0.98 -7.21 -3.06
C LEU A 47 -1.22 -7.94 -4.38
N ASN A 48 -0.71 -7.42 -5.49
CA ASN A 48 -0.81 -8.08 -6.78
C ASN A 48 -0.14 -9.45 -6.77
N ALA A 49 1.05 -9.55 -6.16
CA ALA A 49 1.74 -10.83 -6.05
C ALA A 49 0.91 -11.85 -5.27
N VAL A 50 0.29 -11.42 -4.17
CA VAL A 50 -0.57 -12.29 -3.36
C VAL A 50 -1.83 -12.66 -4.12
N THR A 51 -2.46 -11.71 -4.80
CA THR A 51 -3.67 -11.93 -5.57
C THR A 51 -3.44 -12.93 -6.70
N LEU A 52 -2.33 -12.82 -7.41
CA LEU A 52 -1.98 -13.76 -8.47
C LEU A 52 -1.82 -15.18 -7.94
N LYS A 53 -1.22 -15.31 -6.76
CA LYS A 53 -1.08 -16.63 -6.11
C LYS A 53 -2.42 -17.22 -5.72
N ILE A 54 -3.32 -16.39 -5.21
CA ILE A 54 -4.67 -16.83 -4.84
C ILE A 54 -5.45 -17.27 -6.07
N GLU A 55 -5.34 -16.53 -7.17
CA GLU A 55 -5.99 -16.90 -8.44
C GLU A 55 -5.49 -18.23 -8.97
N GLU A 56 -4.19 -18.51 -8.88
CA GLU A 56 -3.63 -19.80 -9.27
C GLU A 56 -4.21 -20.93 -8.45
N ILE A 57 -4.32 -20.74 -7.14
CA ILE A 57 -4.88 -21.74 -6.23
C ILE A 57 -6.35 -21.98 -6.54
N ASP A 58 -7.12 -20.93 -6.77
CA ASP A 58 -8.53 -21.02 -7.12
C ASP A 58 -8.73 -21.74 -8.44
N SER A 59 -7.90 -21.44 -9.45
CA SER A 59 -7.95 -22.12 -10.74
C SER A 59 -7.71 -23.62 -10.59
N GLU A 60 -6.76 -24.01 -9.79
CA GLU A 60 -6.48 -25.42 -9.53
C GLU A 60 -7.64 -26.11 -8.83
N LEU A 61 -8.30 -25.43 -7.89
CA LEU A 61 -9.46 -25.96 -7.20
C LEU A 61 -10.65 -26.15 -8.16
N TYR A 62 -10.88 -25.19 -9.06
CA TYR A 62 -11.95 -25.27 -10.04
C TYR A 62 -11.72 -26.35 -11.08
N GLU A 63 -10.49 -26.51 -11.53
CA GLU A 63 -10.15 -27.53 -12.52
C GLU A 63 -10.24 -28.94 -11.95
N GLY A 64 -10.09 -29.07 -10.63
CA GLY A 64 -10.22 -30.34 -9.95
C GLY A 64 -11.66 -30.81 -9.72
N VAL A 65 -12.60 -29.96 -10.08
CA VAL A 65 -14.03 -30.27 -9.98
C VAL A 65 -14.54 -30.69 -11.34
#